data_5cf385e6bb40bc4937a37cd3780db80c
#
_entry.id   5cf385e6bb40bc4937a37cd3780db80c
#
_cell.length_a   1.000
_cell.length_b   1.000
_cell.length_c   1.000
_cell.angle_alpha   90.00
_cell.angle_beta   90.00
_cell.angle_gamma   90.00
#
_symmetry.space_group_name_H-M   'P 1'
#
loop_
_entity.id
_entity.type
_entity.pdbx_description
1 polymer ?
#
loop_
_entity_poly.entity_id
_entity_poly.type
_entity_poly.pdbx_seq_one_letter_code
_entity_poly.pdbx_strand_id
1 'polypeptide(L)'
;HSITLPLARGVARAHQQIQLLQLDAHHDYASIGAATRPTHANFIGFLATCPQILRIVQVGVRGYSSLRPIAPEPVVESSIATLDQSLIAGVPTYLTIDTDAFSPSHAPAVMHPVPGGLCWEDLDRVLAMLAALRCPLVGVDWTEYVPELEQHNHPTGLGIVFALVRVLAAIQTQRYGA
;
A
#
# COMPACT_ATOMS: atom_id res chain seq x y z
N HIS A 1 0.31 10.60 -2.34
CA HIS A 1 1.02 9.31 -2.08
C HIS A 1 2.56 9.45 -2.06
N SER A 2 3.11 10.61 -2.47
CA SER A 2 4.57 10.83 -2.53
C SER A 2 5.32 10.78 -1.19
N ILE A 3 4.63 10.92 -0.06
CA ILE A 3 5.22 10.83 1.30
C ILE A 3 5.79 9.44 1.60
N THR A 4 5.24 8.40 0.99
CA THR A 4 5.71 7.01 1.15
C THR A 4 7.18 6.86 0.77
N LEU A 5 7.65 7.57 -0.25
CA LEU A 5 9.05 7.46 -0.71
C LEU A 5 10.09 7.76 0.38
N PRO A 6 10.09 8.93 1.05
CA PRO A 6 11.05 9.21 2.13
C PRO A 6 10.84 8.31 3.36
N LEU A 7 9.60 7.96 3.70
CA LEU A 7 9.28 7.11 4.85
C LEU A 7 9.82 5.69 4.64
N ALA A 8 9.45 5.04 3.54
CA ALA A 8 9.91 3.69 3.21
C ALA A 8 11.44 3.62 3.07
N ARG A 9 12.09 4.63 2.48
CA ARG A 9 13.57 4.72 2.44
C ARG A 9 14.19 4.82 3.82
N GLY A 10 13.59 5.60 4.72
CA GLY A 10 14.04 5.71 6.10
C GLY A 10 13.98 4.38 6.83
N VAL A 11 12.85 3.68 6.72
CA VAL A 11 12.65 2.34 7.29
C VAL A 11 13.59 1.31 6.67
N ALA A 12 13.74 1.33 5.35
CA ALA A 12 14.64 0.41 4.65
C ALA A 12 16.11 0.55 5.10
N ARG A 13 16.57 1.76 5.37
CA ARG A 13 17.91 2.00 5.93
C ARG A 13 18.07 1.40 7.32
N ALA A 14 17.05 1.48 8.17
CA ALA A 14 17.07 0.95 9.53
C ALA A 14 17.04 -0.59 9.55
N HIS A 15 16.32 -1.21 8.62
CA HIS A 15 16.14 -2.67 8.55
C HIS A 15 17.06 -3.37 7.56
N GLN A 16 17.92 -2.63 6.82
CA GLN A 16 18.82 -3.10 5.77
C GLN A 16 18.11 -3.63 4.53
N GLN A 17 17.06 -4.44 4.68
CA GLN A 17 16.22 -4.96 3.60
C GLN A 17 14.76 -5.02 4.06
N ILE A 18 13.86 -4.55 3.20
CA ILE A 18 12.42 -4.65 3.40
C ILE A 18 11.72 -5.04 2.09
N GLN A 19 10.48 -5.44 2.18
CA GLN A 19 9.54 -5.41 1.06
C GLN A 19 8.47 -4.34 1.30
N LEU A 20 7.90 -3.82 0.23
CA LEU A 20 6.77 -2.90 0.26
C LEU A 20 5.50 -3.65 -0.14
N LEU A 21 4.42 -3.46 0.60
CA LEU A 21 3.08 -3.84 0.20
C LEU A 21 2.26 -2.57 0.00
N GLN A 22 1.81 -2.35 -1.23
CA GLN A 22 0.96 -1.22 -1.61
C GLN A 22 -0.46 -1.71 -1.87
N LEU A 23 -1.42 -1.15 -1.15
CA LEU A 23 -2.84 -1.27 -1.45
C LEU A 23 -3.25 0.01 -2.17
N ASP A 24 -3.65 -0.09 -3.44
CA ASP A 24 -3.87 1.06 -4.31
C ASP A 24 -4.68 0.67 -5.55
N ALA A 25 -5.52 1.56 -6.05
CA ALA A 25 -6.15 1.38 -7.35
C ALA A 25 -5.20 1.67 -8.52
N HIS A 26 -4.08 2.35 -8.26
CA HIS A 26 -3.12 2.83 -9.25
C HIS A 26 -1.75 2.16 -9.09
N HIS A 27 -0.94 2.19 -10.15
CA HIS A 27 0.39 1.58 -10.07
C HIS A 27 1.45 2.51 -9.46
N ASP A 28 1.28 3.82 -9.56
CA ASP A 28 2.22 4.86 -9.11
C ASP A 28 3.68 4.70 -9.59
N TYR A 29 3.85 4.10 -10.76
CA TYR A 29 5.13 4.06 -11.48
C TYR A 29 5.01 4.63 -12.90
N ALA A 30 4.21 5.71 -13.06
CA ALA A 30 4.18 6.46 -14.32
C ALA A 30 5.61 6.78 -14.77
N SER A 31 5.82 6.77 -16.08
CA SER A 31 7.15 6.85 -16.71
C SER A 31 8.09 7.85 -16.04
N ILE A 32 9.18 7.35 -15.47
CA ILE A 32 10.23 8.17 -14.85
C ILE A 32 11.10 8.85 -15.91
N GLY A 33 10.98 8.48 -17.16
CA GLY A 33 11.90 8.76 -18.27
C GLY A 33 12.40 10.21 -18.42
N ALA A 34 11.63 11.21 -17.95
CA ALA A 34 12.05 12.60 -17.87
C ALA A 34 11.73 13.23 -16.50
N ALA A 35 11.13 12.47 -15.56
CA ALA A 35 10.74 12.99 -14.27
C ALA A 35 11.95 13.09 -13.34
N THR A 36 12.37 14.31 -13.04
CA THR A 36 13.48 14.58 -12.12
C THR A 36 13.03 14.59 -10.66
N ARG A 37 11.72 14.54 -10.40
CA ARG A 37 11.14 14.65 -9.06
C ARG A 37 10.07 13.60 -8.81
N PRO A 38 10.04 13.00 -7.61
CA PRO A 38 8.97 12.11 -7.21
C PRO A 38 7.64 12.86 -7.04
N THR A 39 6.55 12.23 -7.46
CA THR A 39 5.17 12.67 -7.32
C THR A 39 4.33 11.51 -6.76
N HIS A 40 3.05 11.76 -6.45
CA HIS A 40 2.11 10.69 -6.08
C HIS A 40 2.00 9.60 -7.16
N ALA A 41 2.13 9.95 -8.43
CA ALA A 41 1.93 9.03 -9.56
C ALA A 41 3.19 8.28 -10.03
N ASN A 42 4.38 8.50 -9.41
CA ASN A 42 5.62 7.89 -9.88
C ASN A 42 6.60 7.43 -8.78
N PHE A 43 6.22 7.59 -7.52
CA PHE A 43 7.13 7.30 -6.38
C PHE A 43 7.56 5.83 -6.32
N ILE A 44 6.72 4.91 -6.78
CA ILE A 44 7.04 3.47 -6.87
C ILE A 44 8.26 3.23 -7.75
N GLY A 45 8.34 3.91 -8.90
CA GLY A 45 9.51 3.79 -9.76
C GLY A 45 10.82 4.24 -9.08
N PHE A 46 10.74 5.28 -8.22
CA PHE A 46 11.90 5.70 -7.40
C PHE A 46 12.21 4.72 -6.26
N LEU A 47 11.21 4.06 -5.68
CA LEU A 47 11.43 3.00 -4.69
C LEU A 47 12.05 1.76 -5.31
N ALA A 48 11.61 1.38 -6.51
CA ALA A 48 12.13 0.22 -7.24
C ALA A 48 13.64 0.31 -7.52
N THR A 49 14.21 1.53 -7.57
CA THR A 49 15.67 1.73 -7.71
C THR A 49 16.45 1.61 -6.39
N CYS A 50 15.77 1.44 -5.25
CA CYS A 50 16.43 1.35 -3.95
C CYS A 50 16.93 -0.07 -3.67
N PRO A 51 18.23 -0.32 -3.48
CA PRO A 51 18.75 -1.67 -3.29
C PRO A 51 18.21 -2.38 -2.05
N GLN A 52 17.73 -1.63 -1.05
CA GLN A 52 17.15 -2.17 0.18
C GLN A 52 15.69 -2.63 0.01
N ILE A 53 15.05 -2.30 -1.11
CA ILE A 53 13.69 -2.75 -1.43
C ILE A 53 13.79 -4.04 -2.24
N LEU A 54 13.54 -5.17 -1.60
CA LEU A 54 13.65 -6.48 -2.24
C LEU A 54 12.49 -6.76 -3.19
N ARG A 55 11.30 -6.25 -2.86
CA ARG A 55 10.07 -6.46 -3.62
C ARG A 55 9.06 -5.36 -3.32
N ILE A 56 8.28 -5.00 -4.32
CA ILE A 56 7.11 -4.14 -4.19
C ILE A 56 5.91 -4.95 -4.68
N VAL A 57 5.00 -5.30 -3.78
CA VAL A 57 3.77 -6.02 -4.11
C VAL A 57 2.63 -5.03 -4.15
N GLN A 58 1.91 -4.98 -5.27
CA GLN A 58 0.76 -4.09 -5.48
C GLN A 58 -0.53 -4.90 -5.49
N VAL A 59 -1.51 -4.51 -4.68
CA VAL A 59 -2.83 -5.13 -4.59
C VAL A 59 -3.92 -4.08 -4.79
N GLY A 60 -4.89 -4.39 -5.62
CA GLY A 60 -6.03 -3.51 -5.90
C GLY A 60 -5.92 -2.73 -7.20
N VAL A 61 -4.78 -2.78 -7.89
CA VAL A 61 -4.54 -2.08 -9.15
C VAL A 61 -5.60 -2.46 -10.18
N ARG A 62 -6.40 -1.47 -10.60
CA ARG A 62 -7.53 -1.65 -11.51
C ARG A 62 -7.85 -0.40 -12.32
N GLY A 63 -7.18 0.71 -12.00
CA GLY A 63 -7.36 1.99 -12.68
C GLY A 63 -7.15 1.84 -14.18
N TYR A 64 -8.01 2.50 -14.95
CA TYR A 64 -7.88 2.53 -16.40
C TYR A 64 -6.66 3.38 -16.77
N SER A 65 -5.60 2.74 -17.23
CA SER A 65 -4.50 3.40 -17.92
C SER A 65 -4.47 2.89 -19.35
N SER A 66 -4.67 3.78 -20.31
CA SER A 66 -4.52 3.47 -21.74
C SER A 66 -3.11 3.03 -22.11
N LEU A 67 -2.16 3.31 -21.23
CA LEU A 67 -0.75 2.93 -21.32
C LEU A 67 -0.38 2.30 -19.99
N ARG A 68 -0.54 0.96 -19.86
CA ARG A 68 0.12 0.26 -18.76
C ARG A 68 1.62 0.32 -18.99
N PRO A 69 2.37 1.09 -18.21
CA PRO A 69 3.81 1.02 -18.29
C PRO A 69 4.27 -0.37 -17.89
N ILE A 70 5.38 -0.83 -18.42
CA ILE A 70 6.01 -2.07 -17.98
C ILE A 70 6.41 -1.86 -16.52
N ALA A 71 5.94 -2.74 -15.63
CA ALA A 71 6.31 -2.69 -14.22
C ALA A 71 7.84 -2.79 -14.08
N PRO A 72 8.49 -1.83 -13.39
CA PRO A 72 9.91 -1.95 -13.13
C PRO A 72 10.18 -3.10 -12.15
N GLU A 73 11.25 -3.84 -12.34
CA GLU A 73 11.74 -4.72 -11.28
C GLU A 73 12.08 -3.89 -10.03
N PRO A 74 11.73 -4.32 -8.82
CA PRO A 74 11.11 -5.59 -8.41
C PRO A 74 9.59 -5.49 -8.12
N VAL A 75 8.82 -4.79 -8.95
CA VAL A 75 7.37 -4.59 -8.77
C VAL A 75 6.59 -5.81 -9.29
N VAL A 76 5.65 -6.29 -8.49
CA VAL A 76 4.76 -7.41 -8.80
C VAL A 76 3.32 -7.02 -8.47
N GLU A 77 2.42 -7.14 -9.46
CA GLU A 77 0.98 -7.04 -9.21
C GLU A 77 0.45 -8.35 -8.63
N SER A 78 -0.44 -8.24 -7.66
CA SER A 78 -1.04 -9.37 -6.97
C SER A 78 -2.51 -9.13 -6.64
N SER A 79 -3.16 -10.13 -6.11
CA SER A 79 -4.51 -10.05 -5.55
C SER A 79 -4.50 -10.55 -4.10
N ILE A 80 -5.58 -10.32 -3.36
CA ILE A 80 -5.72 -10.91 -2.01
C ILE A 80 -5.57 -12.43 -2.06
N ALA A 81 -6.07 -13.08 -3.12
CA ALA A 81 -6.04 -14.54 -3.25
C ALA A 81 -4.64 -15.12 -3.55
N THR A 82 -3.72 -14.32 -4.08
CA THR A 82 -2.36 -14.74 -4.48
C THR A 82 -1.26 -14.02 -3.72
N LEU A 83 -1.63 -13.26 -2.69
CA LEU A 83 -0.71 -12.42 -1.92
C LEU A 83 0.40 -13.24 -1.24
N ASP A 84 0.07 -14.43 -0.75
CA ASP A 84 1.01 -15.38 -0.14
C ASP A 84 2.14 -15.82 -1.08
N GLN A 85 1.86 -15.90 -2.38
CA GLN A 85 2.84 -16.25 -3.41
C GLN A 85 3.69 -15.05 -3.84
N SER A 86 3.20 -13.85 -3.60
CA SER A 86 3.84 -12.61 -4.03
C SER A 86 4.76 -12.03 -2.95
N LEU A 87 4.44 -12.20 -1.67
CA LEU A 87 5.27 -11.76 -0.55
C LEU A 87 6.46 -12.71 -0.32
N ILE A 88 7.57 -12.16 0.17
CA ILE A 88 8.72 -12.95 0.62
C ILE A 88 8.55 -13.20 2.12
N ALA A 89 8.35 -14.47 2.49
CA ALA A 89 8.14 -14.84 3.89
C ALA A 89 9.32 -14.41 4.78
N GLY A 90 9.02 -13.92 5.98
CA GLY A 90 10.00 -13.46 6.96
C GLY A 90 10.64 -12.11 6.69
N VAL A 91 10.37 -11.48 5.53
CA VAL A 91 10.95 -10.17 5.20
C VAL A 91 10.15 -9.06 5.87
N PRO A 92 10.81 -8.10 6.57
CA PRO A 92 10.14 -6.94 7.13
C PRO A 92 9.37 -6.16 6.06
N THR A 93 8.10 -5.83 6.35
CA THR A 93 7.17 -5.26 5.38
C THR A 93 6.79 -3.84 5.76
N TYR A 94 6.93 -2.92 4.82
CA TYR A 94 6.34 -1.59 4.87
C TYR A 94 5.00 -1.62 4.14
N LEU A 95 3.92 -1.24 4.83
CA LEU A 95 2.57 -1.20 4.26
C LEU A 95 2.21 0.26 3.92
N THR A 96 1.91 0.54 2.66
CA THR A 96 1.34 1.81 2.23
C THR A 96 -0.07 1.59 1.70
N ILE A 97 -1.00 2.42 2.14
CA ILE A 97 -2.41 2.30 1.81
C ILE A 97 -2.89 3.61 1.18
N ASP A 98 -3.28 3.53 -0.08
CA ASP A 98 -4.08 4.56 -0.71
C ASP A 98 -5.55 4.34 -0.37
N THR A 99 -6.26 5.40 -0.02
CA THR A 99 -7.69 5.31 0.30
C THR A 99 -8.51 4.81 -0.89
N ASP A 100 -8.06 5.08 -2.12
CA ASP A 100 -8.76 4.64 -3.33
C ASP A 100 -8.56 3.16 -3.68
N ALA A 101 -7.69 2.44 -2.96
CA ALA A 101 -7.63 0.97 -3.02
C ALA A 101 -9.00 0.35 -2.71
N PHE A 102 -9.74 0.98 -1.80
CA PHE A 102 -11.06 0.53 -1.42
C PHE A 102 -12.12 0.92 -2.45
N SER A 103 -13.19 0.13 -2.47
CA SER A 103 -14.34 0.44 -3.32
C SER A 103 -14.92 1.81 -2.95
N PRO A 104 -15.35 2.63 -3.94
CA PRO A 104 -16.03 3.89 -3.67
C PRO A 104 -17.32 3.76 -2.83
N SER A 105 -17.88 2.56 -2.72
CA SER A 105 -18.99 2.27 -1.80
C SER A 105 -18.55 2.19 -0.34
N HIS A 106 -17.27 1.95 -0.07
CA HIS A 106 -16.68 1.89 1.27
C HIS A 106 -15.89 3.15 1.62
N ALA A 107 -15.18 3.71 0.65
CA ALA A 107 -14.31 4.87 0.82
C ALA A 107 -14.56 5.90 -0.31
N PRO A 108 -15.69 6.66 -0.26
CA PRO A 108 -16.02 7.62 -1.32
C PRO A 108 -15.16 8.90 -1.30
N ALA A 109 -14.52 9.24 -0.19
CA ALA A 109 -13.81 10.52 -0.03
C ALA A 109 -12.36 10.47 -0.56
N VAL A 110 -12.23 10.28 -1.87
CA VAL A 110 -10.97 10.24 -2.63
C VAL A 110 -11.06 11.07 -3.90
N MET A 111 -9.93 11.58 -4.39
CA MET A 111 -9.91 12.40 -5.62
C MET A 111 -10.11 11.57 -6.89
N HIS A 112 -9.60 10.33 -6.91
CA HIS A 112 -9.56 9.49 -8.11
C HIS A 112 -10.25 8.14 -7.87
N PRO A 113 -11.58 8.12 -7.61
CA PRO A 113 -12.27 6.88 -7.32
C PRO A 113 -12.29 5.97 -8.55
N VAL A 114 -11.96 4.69 -8.35
CA VAL A 114 -12.02 3.66 -9.39
C VAL A 114 -13.07 2.63 -9.01
N PRO A 115 -14.01 2.26 -9.90
CA PRO A 115 -15.02 1.24 -9.64
C PRO A 115 -14.42 -0.11 -9.24
N GLY A 116 -15.13 -0.86 -8.40
CA GLY A 116 -14.59 -2.08 -7.77
C GLY A 116 -13.67 -1.73 -6.61
N GLY A 117 -12.75 -2.60 -6.24
CA GLY A 117 -11.78 -2.37 -5.17
C GLY A 117 -12.01 -3.23 -3.94
N LEU A 118 -11.16 -3.01 -2.94
CA LEU A 118 -11.14 -3.75 -1.69
C LEU A 118 -12.34 -3.36 -0.79
N CYS A 119 -12.74 -4.28 0.08
CA CYS A 119 -13.57 -3.98 1.23
C CYS A 119 -12.71 -3.87 2.50
N TRP A 120 -13.30 -3.40 3.60
CA TRP A 120 -12.55 -3.25 4.86
C TRP A 120 -12.03 -4.59 5.41
N GLU A 121 -12.75 -5.69 5.16
CA GLU A 121 -12.37 -7.05 5.55
C GLU A 121 -11.15 -7.57 4.78
N ASP A 122 -10.88 -7.03 3.59
CA ASP A 122 -9.67 -7.39 2.84
C ASP A 122 -8.40 -6.93 3.55
N LEU A 123 -8.44 -5.81 4.27
CA LEU A 123 -7.32 -5.41 5.12
C LEU A 123 -7.05 -6.44 6.21
N ASP A 124 -8.08 -6.99 6.85
CA ASP A 124 -7.91 -8.05 7.85
C ASP A 124 -7.24 -9.29 7.26
N ARG A 125 -7.61 -9.66 6.02
CA ARG A 125 -6.97 -10.76 5.28
C ARG A 125 -5.49 -10.47 4.99
N VAL A 126 -5.17 -9.24 4.60
CA VAL A 126 -3.78 -8.79 4.40
C VAL A 126 -2.97 -8.92 5.70
N LEU A 127 -3.50 -8.41 6.81
CA LEU A 127 -2.82 -8.47 8.11
C LEU A 127 -2.63 -9.92 8.59
N ALA A 128 -3.64 -10.77 8.42
CA ALA A 128 -3.55 -12.19 8.72
C ALA A 128 -2.49 -12.91 7.86
N MET A 129 -2.40 -12.56 6.57
CA MET A 129 -1.41 -13.11 5.66
C MET A 129 0.01 -12.70 6.05
N LEU A 130 0.24 -11.43 6.39
CA LEU A 130 1.53 -10.95 6.89
C LEU A 130 1.95 -11.69 8.17
N ALA A 131 1.01 -11.95 9.07
CA ALA A 131 1.27 -12.72 10.28
C ALA A 131 1.61 -14.19 9.96
N ALA A 132 0.84 -14.85 9.09
CA ALA A 132 1.07 -16.24 8.68
C ALA A 132 2.43 -16.43 8.01
N LEU A 133 2.85 -15.48 7.17
CA LEU A 133 4.16 -15.48 6.51
C LEU A 133 5.29 -14.97 7.39
N ARG A 134 5.00 -14.59 8.63
CA ARG A 134 5.96 -14.00 9.56
C ARG A 134 6.67 -12.76 8.98
N CYS A 135 5.94 -11.93 8.27
CA CYS A 135 6.39 -10.66 7.71
C CYS A 135 6.13 -9.55 8.73
N PRO A 136 7.14 -9.10 9.52
CA PRO A 136 6.90 -8.07 10.52
C PRO A 136 6.54 -6.74 9.84
N LEU A 137 5.48 -6.09 10.31
CA LEU A 137 5.15 -4.73 9.92
C LEU A 137 6.12 -3.76 10.59
N VAL A 138 6.94 -3.09 9.79
CA VAL A 138 7.99 -2.17 10.26
C VAL A 138 7.69 -0.70 9.97
N GLY A 139 6.65 -0.44 9.21
CA GLY A 139 6.14 0.90 8.94
C GLY A 139 4.80 0.83 8.22
N VAL A 140 4.02 1.88 8.38
CA VAL A 140 2.74 2.04 7.69
C VAL A 140 2.52 3.52 7.40
N ASP A 141 1.95 3.82 6.24
CA ASP A 141 1.33 5.11 5.96
C ASP A 141 -0.04 4.91 5.28
N TRP A 142 -0.86 5.94 5.39
CA TRP A 142 -2.19 6.01 4.78
C TRP A 142 -2.33 7.36 4.07
N THR A 143 -2.72 7.33 2.80
CA THR A 143 -2.71 8.51 1.93
C THR A 143 -4.03 8.68 1.16
N GLU A 144 -4.15 9.81 0.48
CA GLU A 144 -5.19 10.16 -0.48
C GLU A 144 -6.63 10.21 0.08
N TYR A 145 -6.80 10.25 1.42
CA TYR A 145 -8.08 10.63 2.02
C TYR A 145 -8.30 12.14 1.86
N VAL A 146 -9.45 12.52 1.32
CA VAL A 146 -9.84 13.92 1.07
C VAL A 146 -11.06 14.28 1.92
N PRO A 147 -10.86 14.87 3.10
CA PRO A 147 -11.94 15.19 4.04
C PRO A 147 -13.04 16.06 3.45
N GLU A 148 -12.72 16.92 2.48
CA GLU A 148 -13.64 17.84 1.81
C GLU A 148 -14.65 17.10 0.91
N LEU A 149 -14.34 15.86 0.52
CA LEU A 149 -15.22 15.00 -0.27
C LEU A 149 -16.03 14.03 0.60
N GLU A 150 -15.91 14.11 1.92
CA GLU A 150 -16.56 13.20 2.82
C GLU A 150 -18.10 13.38 2.83
N GLN A 151 -18.80 12.29 3.00
CA GLN A 151 -20.26 12.31 3.18
C GLN A 151 -20.63 12.68 4.61
N HIS A 152 -21.89 13.06 4.83
CA HIS A 152 -22.39 13.57 6.11
C HIS A 152 -22.03 12.71 7.34
N ASN A 153 -21.98 11.39 7.19
CA ASN A 153 -21.66 10.45 8.29
C ASN A 153 -20.17 10.04 8.33
N HIS A 154 -19.31 10.67 7.56
CA HIS A 154 -17.87 10.42 7.50
C HIS A 154 -17.49 8.93 7.34
N PRO A 155 -18.12 8.16 6.42
CA PRO A 155 -17.88 6.72 6.32
C PRO A 155 -16.43 6.38 5.99
N THR A 156 -15.76 7.15 5.14
CA THR A 156 -14.35 6.95 4.79
C THR A 156 -13.45 7.18 6.01
N GLY A 157 -13.60 8.33 6.66
CA GLY A 157 -12.78 8.68 7.83
C GLY A 157 -12.96 7.70 8.98
N LEU A 158 -14.19 7.27 9.26
CA LEU A 158 -14.47 6.24 10.27
C LEU A 158 -13.84 4.90 9.89
N GLY A 159 -13.98 4.47 8.63
CA GLY A 159 -13.36 3.24 8.13
C GLY A 159 -11.84 3.26 8.31
N ILE A 160 -11.18 4.37 7.97
CA ILE A 160 -9.74 4.56 8.15
C ILE A 160 -9.36 4.44 9.64
N VAL A 161 -10.08 5.10 10.54
CA VAL A 161 -9.80 5.02 11.98
C VAL A 161 -9.87 3.58 12.50
N PHE A 162 -10.94 2.85 12.16
CA PHE A 162 -11.07 1.44 12.54
C PHE A 162 -9.97 0.56 11.92
N ALA A 163 -9.62 0.82 10.67
CA ALA A 163 -8.54 0.12 9.99
C ALA A 163 -7.17 0.36 10.65
N LEU A 164 -6.86 1.61 11.01
CA LEU A 164 -5.61 1.97 11.70
C LEU A 164 -5.52 1.29 13.08
N VAL A 165 -6.62 1.19 13.83
CA VAL A 165 -6.65 0.44 15.10
C VAL A 165 -6.28 -1.02 14.89
N ARG A 166 -6.79 -1.67 13.83
CA ARG A 166 -6.46 -3.07 13.48
C ARG A 166 -4.99 -3.23 13.11
N VAL A 167 -4.45 -2.30 12.30
CA VAL A 167 -3.03 -2.28 11.94
C VAL A 167 -2.14 -2.14 13.17
N LEU A 168 -2.47 -1.21 14.08
CA LEU A 168 -1.73 -1.02 15.34
C LEU A 168 -1.80 -2.26 16.24
N ALA A 169 -2.96 -2.90 16.33
CA ALA A 169 -3.11 -4.16 17.06
C ALA A 169 -2.24 -5.28 16.45
N ALA A 170 -2.21 -5.40 15.13
CA ALA A 170 -1.36 -6.38 14.45
C ALA A 170 0.14 -6.14 14.72
N ILE A 171 0.60 -4.88 14.68
CA ILE A 171 1.98 -4.52 15.03
C ILE A 171 2.28 -4.89 16.49
N GLN A 172 1.37 -4.60 17.40
CA GLN A 172 1.54 -4.91 18.82
C GLN A 172 1.64 -6.42 19.06
N THR A 173 0.74 -7.20 18.46
CA THR A 173 0.77 -8.67 18.54
C THR A 173 2.08 -9.24 18.01
N GLN A 174 2.59 -8.73 16.89
CA GLN A 174 3.87 -9.17 16.34
C GLN A 174 5.07 -8.86 17.24
N ARG A 175 5.03 -7.77 18.02
CA ARG A 175 6.13 -7.37 18.91
C ARG A 175 6.15 -8.09 20.26
N TYR A 176 4.97 -8.35 20.82
CA TYR A 176 4.87 -8.79 22.22
C TYR A 176 4.27 -10.19 22.39
N GLY A 177 3.79 -10.81 21.31
CA GLY A 177 3.00 -12.02 21.36
C GLY A 177 1.59 -11.74 21.95
N ALA A 178 0.59 -12.48 21.54
CA ALA A 178 -0.72 -12.45 22.18
C ALA A 178 -0.71 -13.37 23.41
#